data_012dd1a4ca10bef3ac5ca281f4546dba
#
_entry.id   012dd1a4ca10bef3ac5ca281f4546dba
#
_cell.length_a   1.000
_cell.length_b   1.000
_cell.length_c   1.000
_cell.angle_alpha   90.00
_cell.angle_beta   90.00
_cell.angle_gamma   90.00
#
_symmetry.space_group_name_H-M   'P 1'
#
loop_
_entity.id
_entity.type
_entity.pdbx_description
1 polymer ?
#
loop_
_entity_poly.entity_id
_entity_poly.type
_entity_poly.pdbx_seq_one_letter_code
_entity_poly.pdbx_strand_id
1 'polypeptide(L)'
;MGLNQALIGKRYDGSGYEVTAEAIARYAEATNDPNEGYRGPAPVASPVFGIVPAFPTIMSAARDPELGADLLRLVHISEEHVIHHPLRAGDVLAVSAELASISEDETGERFTVEVELAAEGRVAMLVRATMLIRGGAARRRRQAGPRDSGAKTSPEILGERPLRVDEDQPLRYAEASGDRNPIHLDEATARSAKLPGVIVHGMCTMAMATTGVVDELAAGDPGRVRMVGARFAKPVFPGQELRARCWRSDDDYEFDVVNRVGVSLLEGRARVAG
;
A
#
# COMPACT_ATOMS: atom_id res chain seq x y z
N MET A 1 20.90 -6.15 -17.32
CA MET A 1 19.87 -6.98 -17.95
C MET A 1 18.54 -6.43 -17.50
N GLY A 2 17.53 -6.43 -18.36
CA GLY A 2 16.16 -6.05 -18.00
C GLY A 2 15.43 -7.19 -17.29
N LEU A 3 14.23 -6.89 -16.75
CA LEU A 3 13.36 -7.90 -16.14
C LEU A 3 12.94 -8.95 -17.18
N ASN A 4 12.88 -10.19 -16.75
CA ASN A 4 12.57 -11.33 -17.62
C ASN A 4 11.08 -11.41 -17.93
N GLN A 5 10.68 -10.93 -19.11
CA GLN A 5 9.30 -10.90 -19.58
C GLN A 5 8.66 -12.30 -19.71
N ALA A 6 9.47 -13.36 -19.85
CA ALA A 6 8.96 -14.73 -19.98
C ALA A 6 8.34 -15.25 -18.66
N LEU A 7 8.54 -14.57 -17.55
CA LEU A 7 7.97 -14.93 -16.25
C LEU A 7 6.56 -14.38 -16.02
N ILE A 8 6.01 -13.57 -16.92
CA ILE A 8 4.60 -13.14 -16.80
C ILE A 8 3.72 -14.40 -16.78
N GLY A 9 2.84 -14.49 -15.78
CA GLY A 9 2.02 -15.66 -15.51
C GLY A 9 2.66 -16.68 -14.56
N LYS A 10 3.92 -16.50 -14.14
CA LYS A 10 4.56 -17.38 -13.16
C LYS A 10 3.84 -17.28 -11.82
N ARG A 11 3.48 -18.43 -11.26
CA ARG A 11 2.81 -18.53 -9.96
C ARG A 11 3.82 -18.76 -8.84
N TYR A 12 3.46 -18.23 -7.65
CA TYR A 12 4.23 -18.38 -6.42
C TYR A 12 3.27 -18.81 -5.31
N ASP A 13 3.58 -19.94 -4.68
CA ASP A 13 2.80 -20.41 -3.54
C ASP A 13 3.26 -19.70 -2.28
N GLY A 14 2.32 -19.13 -1.56
CA GLY A 14 2.53 -18.52 -0.25
C GLY A 14 2.28 -19.51 0.88
N SER A 15 2.74 -19.14 2.07
CA SER A 15 2.38 -19.85 3.30
C SER A 15 0.94 -19.53 3.68
N GLY A 16 0.21 -20.48 4.23
CA GLY A 16 -1.07 -20.22 4.85
C GLY A 16 -0.94 -19.19 5.97
N TYR A 17 -1.99 -18.40 6.21
CA TYR A 17 -2.01 -17.37 7.22
C TYR A 17 -3.31 -17.41 8.03
N GLU A 18 -3.21 -17.49 9.36
CA GLU A 18 -4.35 -17.36 10.25
C GLU A 18 -4.53 -15.88 10.65
N VAL A 19 -5.68 -15.31 10.36
CA VAL A 19 -6.04 -13.95 10.77
C VAL A 19 -6.45 -13.98 12.24
N THR A 20 -5.61 -13.45 13.11
CA THR A 20 -5.91 -13.41 14.56
C THR A 20 -6.41 -12.03 14.98
N ALA A 21 -7.23 -11.99 16.03
CA ALA A 21 -7.68 -10.72 16.62
C ALA A 21 -6.50 -9.86 17.08
N GLU A 22 -5.44 -10.49 17.60
CA GLU A 22 -4.21 -9.80 18.00
C GLU A 22 -3.50 -9.16 16.79
N ALA A 23 -3.38 -9.86 15.67
CA ALA A 23 -2.75 -9.32 14.45
C ALA A 23 -3.54 -8.13 13.90
N ILE A 24 -4.87 -8.20 13.90
CA ILE A 24 -5.75 -7.09 13.47
C ILE A 24 -5.53 -5.88 14.39
N ALA A 25 -5.60 -6.07 15.71
CA ALA A 25 -5.46 -4.97 16.67
C ALA A 25 -4.06 -4.34 16.60
N ARG A 26 -3.00 -5.15 16.50
CA ARG A 26 -1.62 -4.68 16.37
C ARG A 26 -1.40 -3.89 15.07
N TYR A 27 -2.01 -4.32 13.96
CA TYR A 27 -1.93 -3.57 12.70
C TYR A 27 -2.63 -2.22 12.82
N ALA A 28 -3.83 -2.17 13.41
CA ALA A 28 -4.56 -0.94 13.65
C ALA A 28 -3.78 0.02 14.57
N GLU A 29 -3.15 -0.48 15.63
CA GLU A 29 -2.29 0.31 16.51
C GLU A 29 -1.06 0.85 15.77
N ALA A 30 -0.40 0.01 14.96
CA ALA A 30 0.77 0.38 14.17
C ALA A 30 0.46 1.41 13.07
N THR A 31 -0.80 1.61 12.72
CA THR A 31 -1.27 2.58 11.73
C THR A 31 -2.07 3.74 12.36
N ASN A 32 -2.02 3.88 13.68
CA ASN A 32 -2.74 4.91 14.45
C ASN A 32 -4.25 4.93 14.15
N ASP A 33 -4.85 3.76 13.87
CA ASP A 33 -6.27 3.65 13.56
C ASP A 33 -7.08 3.36 14.84
N PRO A 34 -7.91 4.31 15.32
CA PRO A 34 -8.67 4.17 16.54
C PRO A 34 -9.97 3.38 16.38
N ASN A 35 -10.32 2.91 15.17
CA ASN A 35 -11.61 2.29 14.92
C ASN A 35 -11.83 1.05 15.79
N GLU A 36 -12.94 1.05 16.54
CA GLU A 36 -13.28 -0.03 17.46
C GLU A 36 -13.65 -1.34 16.74
N GLY A 37 -13.99 -1.28 15.44
CA GLY A 37 -14.24 -2.46 14.59
C GLY A 37 -13.04 -3.41 14.48
N TYR A 38 -11.82 -2.92 14.76
CA TYR A 38 -10.58 -3.72 14.77
C TYR A 38 -10.32 -4.38 16.12
N ARG A 39 -11.22 -4.19 17.09
CA ARG A 39 -11.10 -4.66 18.46
C ARG A 39 -12.38 -5.40 18.87
N GLY A 40 -12.34 -6.06 19.98
CA GLY A 40 -13.51 -6.78 20.47
C GLY A 40 -13.53 -8.27 20.11
N PRO A 41 -14.66 -8.95 20.30
CA PRO A 41 -14.74 -10.43 20.22
C PRO A 41 -14.71 -10.99 18.80
N ALA A 42 -15.06 -10.18 17.80
CA ALA A 42 -15.11 -10.60 16.38
C ALA A 42 -14.62 -9.47 15.47
N PRO A 43 -13.35 -9.06 15.58
CA PRO A 43 -12.85 -7.90 14.84
C PRO A 43 -12.80 -8.17 13.34
N VAL A 44 -13.09 -7.11 12.57
CA VAL A 44 -12.88 -7.05 11.13
C VAL A 44 -11.52 -6.42 10.89
N ALA A 45 -10.74 -6.94 9.96
CA ALA A 45 -9.45 -6.35 9.62
C ALA A 45 -9.60 -5.03 8.85
N SER A 46 -8.60 -4.16 8.97
CA SER A 46 -8.48 -2.97 8.12
C SER A 46 -8.56 -3.37 6.64
N PRO A 47 -9.20 -2.57 5.76
CA PRO A 47 -9.26 -2.84 4.33
C PRO A 47 -7.92 -3.08 3.66
N VAL A 48 -6.83 -2.58 4.24
CA VAL A 48 -5.46 -2.77 3.73
C VAL A 48 -4.64 -3.78 4.53
N PHE A 49 -5.24 -4.50 5.48
CA PHE A 49 -4.56 -5.54 6.25
C PHE A 49 -4.06 -6.69 5.38
N GLY A 50 -4.68 -6.93 4.20
CA GLY A 50 -4.28 -7.98 3.28
C GLY A 50 -2.81 -7.97 2.86
N ILE A 51 -2.12 -6.83 3.01
CA ILE A 51 -0.68 -6.76 2.78
C ILE A 51 0.11 -7.67 3.75
N VAL A 52 -0.37 -7.88 4.98
CA VAL A 52 0.35 -8.67 5.98
C VAL A 52 0.53 -10.13 5.51
N PRO A 53 -0.52 -10.88 5.14
CA PRO A 53 -0.37 -12.21 4.56
C PRO A 53 0.23 -12.22 3.15
N ALA A 54 0.05 -11.15 2.35
CA ALA A 54 0.51 -11.09 0.98
C ALA A 54 2.01 -10.78 0.85
N PHE A 55 2.56 -9.96 1.74
CA PHE A 55 3.91 -9.40 1.62
C PHE A 55 5.01 -10.45 1.45
N PRO A 56 5.05 -11.57 2.21
CA PRO A 56 6.08 -12.61 2.02
C PRO A 56 6.08 -13.17 0.59
N THR A 57 4.90 -13.38 -0.01
CA THR A 57 4.76 -13.96 -1.35
C THR A 57 5.11 -12.92 -2.43
N ILE A 58 4.75 -11.64 -2.23
CA ILE A 58 5.20 -10.53 -3.09
C ILE A 58 6.73 -10.49 -3.11
N MET A 59 7.36 -10.60 -1.94
CA MET A 59 8.82 -10.59 -1.84
C MET A 59 9.47 -11.86 -2.38
N SER A 60 8.79 -13.01 -2.38
CA SER A 60 9.26 -14.22 -3.07
C SER A 60 9.36 -13.98 -4.57
N ALA A 61 8.34 -13.39 -5.18
CA ALA A 61 8.38 -13.02 -6.59
C ALA A 61 9.47 -11.98 -6.90
N ALA A 62 9.61 -10.94 -6.06
CA ALA A 62 10.65 -9.92 -6.23
C ALA A 62 12.08 -10.46 -6.11
N ARG A 63 12.28 -11.49 -5.28
CA ARG A 63 13.59 -12.15 -5.04
C ARG A 63 13.87 -13.31 -5.98
N ASP A 64 12.95 -13.62 -6.87
CA ASP A 64 13.16 -14.70 -7.86
C ASP A 64 14.38 -14.37 -8.74
N PRO A 65 15.45 -15.20 -8.70
CA PRO A 65 16.66 -14.91 -9.47
C PRO A 65 16.41 -14.91 -10.99
N GLU A 66 15.39 -15.64 -11.44
CA GLU A 66 15.02 -15.66 -12.87
C GLU A 66 14.35 -14.35 -13.31
N LEU A 67 13.73 -13.60 -12.39
CA LEU A 67 13.15 -12.28 -12.69
C LEU A 67 14.24 -11.23 -12.98
N GLY A 68 15.39 -11.35 -12.32
CA GLY A 68 16.51 -10.43 -12.49
C GLY A 68 16.29 -9.05 -11.84
N ALA A 69 15.40 -8.93 -10.86
CA ALA A 69 15.12 -7.66 -10.19
C ALA A 69 16.29 -7.21 -9.30
N ASP A 70 16.73 -5.95 -9.48
CA ASP A 70 17.72 -5.33 -8.60
C ASP A 70 17.03 -4.79 -7.33
N LEU A 71 17.09 -5.57 -6.25
CA LEU A 71 16.43 -5.25 -5.00
C LEU A 71 16.96 -3.98 -4.33
N LEU A 72 18.18 -3.54 -4.62
CA LEU A 72 18.73 -2.29 -4.09
C LEU A 72 18.07 -1.05 -4.71
N ARG A 73 17.48 -1.21 -5.88
CA ARG A 73 16.77 -0.16 -6.60
C ARG A 73 15.25 -0.33 -6.58
N LEU A 74 14.78 -1.39 -5.91
CA LEU A 74 13.37 -1.71 -5.79
C LEU A 74 12.65 -0.69 -4.91
N VAL A 75 11.54 -0.17 -5.41
CA VAL A 75 10.59 0.64 -4.63
C VAL A 75 9.16 0.19 -4.90
N HIS A 76 8.36 0.15 -3.86
CA HIS A 76 6.93 -0.08 -3.94
C HIS A 76 6.26 1.23 -4.38
N ILE A 77 5.60 1.25 -5.55
CA ILE A 77 5.05 2.48 -6.13
C ILE A 77 3.53 2.57 -6.11
N SER A 78 2.83 1.45 -6.06
CA SER A 78 1.38 1.43 -5.89
C SER A 78 0.89 0.10 -5.33
N GLU A 79 -0.26 0.18 -4.68
CA GLU A 79 -0.97 -0.96 -4.11
C GLU A 79 -2.46 -0.82 -4.38
N GLU A 80 -3.16 -1.96 -4.59
CA GLU A 80 -4.61 -2.03 -4.68
C GLU A 80 -5.13 -3.29 -4.00
N HIS A 81 -6.13 -3.14 -3.15
CA HIS A 81 -6.87 -4.22 -2.51
C HIS A 81 -8.30 -4.24 -3.04
N VAL A 82 -8.71 -5.33 -3.69
CA VAL A 82 -10.10 -5.59 -4.08
C VAL A 82 -10.69 -6.57 -3.09
N ILE A 83 -11.72 -6.15 -2.36
CA ILE A 83 -12.27 -6.85 -1.21
C ILE A 83 -13.62 -7.46 -1.56
N HIS A 84 -13.63 -8.77 -1.78
CA HIS A 84 -14.87 -9.53 -1.99
C HIS A 84 -15.55 -9.84 -0.66
N HIS A 85 -14.74 -10.23 0.34
CA HIS A 85 -15.17 -10.50 1.71
C HIS A 85 -14.17 -9.86 2.69
N PRO A 86 -14.62 -9.06 3.66
CA PRO A 86 -13.75 -8.50 4.68
C PRO A 86 -13.07 -9.63 5.47
N LEU A 87 -11.76 -9.51 5.68
CA LEU A 87 -11.02 -10.45 6.52
C LEU A 87 -11.42 -10.28 7.98
N ARG A 88 -11.56 -11.41 8.70
CA ARG A 88 -12.01 -11.44 10.09
C ARG A 88 -11.10 -12.33 10.92
N ALA A 89 -11.07 -12.10 12.21
CA ALA A 89 -10.40 -13.02 13.13
C ALA A 89 -11.01 -14.41 13.02
N GLY A 90 -10.14 -15.42 12.90
CA GLY A 90 -10.49 -16.82 12.69
C GLY A 90 -10.41 -17.27 11.21
N ASP A 91 -10.29 -16.36 10.26
CA ASP A 91 -10.07 -16.74 8.85
C ASP A 91 -8.71 -17.44 8.71
N VAL A 92 -8.70 -18.58 8.04
CA VAL A 92 -7.49 -19.29 7.62
C VAL A 92 -7.33 -19.12 6.12
N LEU A 93 -6.30 -18.34 5.74
CA LEU A 93 -6.07 -17.94 4.37
C LEU A 93 -5.10 -18.90 3.65
N ALA A 94 -5.50 -19.37 2.48
CA ALA A 94 -4.56 -19.82 1.47
C ALA A 94 -4.05 -18.61 0.69
N VAL A 95 -2.74 -18.52 0.48
CA VAL A 95 -2.07 -17.41 -0.20
C VAL A 95 -1.39 -17.92 -1.45
N SER A 96 -1.70 -17.33 -2.59
CA SER A 96 -1.00 -17.59 -3.84
C SER A 96 -0.81 -16.28 -4.61
N ALA A 97 0.23 -16.21 -5.43
CA ALA A 97 0.51 -15.03 -6.22
C ALA A 97 0.84 -15.36 -7.67
N GLU A 98 0.69 -14.39 -8.54
CA GLU A 98 1.10 -14.43 -9.93
C GLU A 98 1.87 -13.17 -10.30
N LEU A 99 2.92 -13.31 -11.09
CA LEU A 99 3.57 -12.17 -11.73
C LEU A 99 2.68 -11.69 -12.88
N ALA A 100 1.80 -10.73 -12.60
CA ALA A 100 0.73 -10.34 -13.49
C ALA A 100 1.20 -9.51 -14.70
N SER A 101 2.26 -8.69 -14.52
CA SER A 101 2.78 -7.87 -15.61
C SER A 101 4.21 -7.42 -15.37
N ILE A 102 4.91 -7.13 -16.47
CA ILE A 102 6.18 -6.41 -16.52
C ILE A 102 6.07 -5.33 -17.56
N SER A 103 6.55 -4.12 -17.25
CA SER A 103 6.58 -2.98 -18.17
C SER A 103 7.80 -2.11 -17.93
N GLU A 104 8.16 -1.27 -18.90
CA GLU A 104 9.27 -0.34 -18.79
C GLU A 104 8.85 1.05 -19.27
N ASP A 105 9.33 2.10 -18.61
CA ASP A 105 9.26 3.48 -19.08
C ASP A 105 10.54 4.26 -18.74
N GLU A 106 10.51 5.58 -18.92
CA GLU A 106 11.65 6.47 -18.64
C GLU A 106 12.12 6.48 -17.18
N THR A 107 11.29 6.01 -16.23
CA THR A 107 11.62 5.97 -14.80
C THR A 107 12.27 4.66 -14.40
N GLY A 108 12.10 3.61 -15.18
CA GLY A 108 12.64 2.27 -14.94
C GLY A 108 11.71 1.16 -15.37
N GLU A 109 12.02 -0.03 -14.89
CA GLU A 109 11.22 -1.24 -15.15
C GLU A 109 10.27 -1.48 -13.99
N ARG A 110 9.04 -1.90 -14.31
CA ARG A 110 8.01 -2.22 -13.32
C ARG A 110 7.57 -3.66 -13.47
N PHE A 111 7.17 -4.23 -12.35
CA PHE A 111 6.42 -5.47 -12.34
C PHE A 111 5.29 -5.39 -11.33
N THR A 112 4.20 -6.07 -11.62
CA THR A 112 3.04 -6.19 -10.73
C THR A 112 2.88 -7.62 -10.31
N VAL A 113 2.77 -7.83 -9.00
CA VAL A 113 2.41 -9.10 -8.39
C VAL A 113 0.96 -9.01 -7.93
N GLU A 114 0.12 -9.93 -8.38
CA GLU A 114 -1.24 -10.10 -7.89
C GLU A 114 -1.27 -11.28 -6.93
N VAL A 115 -1.79 -11.05 -5.72
CA VAL A 115 -1.90 -12.06 -4.67
C VAL A 115 -3.37 -12.33 -4.39
N GLU A 116 -3.74 -13.60 -4.43
CA GLU A 116 -5.05 -14.08 -3.99
C GLU A 116 -4.96 -14.51 -2.53
N LEU A 117 -5.84 -13.96 -1.70
CA LEU A 117 -6.09 -14.37 -0.33
C LEU A 117 -7.44 -15.11 -0.31
N ALA A 118 -7.40 -16.42 -0.19
CA ALA A 118 -8.61 -17.25 -0.22
C ALA A 118 -8.90 -17.84 1.16
N ALA A 119 -10.14 -17.66 1.63
CA ALA A 119 -10.69 -18.29 2.83
C ALA A 119 -11.79 -19.27 2.42
N GLU A 120 -11.83 -20.45 3.04
CA GLU A 120 -12.87 -21.47 2.78
C GLU A 120 -13.04 -21.80 1.28
N GLY A 121 -11.93 -21.78 0.52
CA GLY A 121 -11.93 -22.05 -0.92
C GLY A 121 -12.50 -20.94 -1.80
N ARG A 122 -12.71 -19.74 -1.27
CA ARG A 122 -13.19 -18.55 -2.00
C ARG A 122 -12.18 -17.42 -1.88
N VAL A 123 -11.95 -16.69 -2.96
CA VAL A 123 -11.12 -15.49 -2.92
C VAL A 123 -11.82 -14.43 -2.06
N ALA A 124 -11.23 -14.12 -0.90
CA ALA A 124 -11.70 -13.07 -0.02
C ALA A 124 -11.16 -11.70 -0.45
N MET A 125 -9.89 -11.65 -0.89
CA MET A 125 -9.25 -10.41 -1.29
C MET A 125 -8.22 -10.67 -2.40
N LEU A 126 -8.13 -9.73 -3.35
CA LEU A 126 -7.03 -9.62 -4.30
C LEU A 126 -6.15 -8.43 -3.88
N VAL A 127 -4.85 -8.66 -3.82
CA VAL A 127 -3.83 -7.65 -3.49
C VAL A 127 -2.93 -7.47 -4.70
N ARG A 128 -2.84 -6.27 -5.26
CA ARG A 128 -1.98 -5.94 -6.40
C ARG A 128 -0.90 -4.97 -5.99
N ALA A 129 0.34 -5.46 -5.91
CA ALA A 129 1.51 -4.67 -5.58
C ALA A 129 2.31 -4.36 -6.85
N THR A 130 2.54 -3.09 -7.15
CA THR A 130 3.42 -2.69 -8.26
C THR A 130 4.73 -2.16 -7.72
N MET A 131 5.80 -2.81 -8.17
CA MET A 131 7.19 -2.49 -7.83
C MET A 131 7.89 -1.81 -9.01
N LEU A 132 8.78 -0.87 -8.72
CA LEU A 132 9.63 -0.18 -9.68
C LEU A 132 11.10 -0.47 -9.36
N ILE A 133 11.84 -0.97 -10.35
CA ILE A 133 13.30 -0.95 -10.36
C ILE A 133 13.73 0.37 -10.97
N ARG A 134 14.17 1.30 -10.13
CA ARG A 134 14.56 2.64 -10.60
C ARG A 134 15.65 2.54 -11.67
N GLY A 135 15.47 3.23 -12.81
CA GLY A 135 16.47 3.33 -13.86
C GLY A 135 17.79 3.90 -13.33
N GLY A 136 18.94 3.39 -13.83
CA GLY A 136 20.26 3.94 -13.49
C GLY A 136 20.39 5.40 -13.98
N ALA A 137 21.30 6.16 -13.37
CA ALA A 137 21.52 7.60 -13.57
C ALA A 137 21.86 8.06 -15.02
N ALA A 138 21.86 7.16 -16.00
CA ALA A 138 22.27 7.44 -17.37
C ALA A 138 21.11 7.83 -18.31
N ARG A 139 19.85 7.77 -17.91
CA ARG A 139 18.75 8.30 -18.73
C ARG A 139 18.41 9.72 -18.26
N ARG A 140 18.92 10.68 -19.01
CA ARG A 140 18.63 12.11 -18.85
C ARG A 140 17.13 12.34 -18.71
N ARG A 141 16.81 13.03 -17.61
CA ARG A 141 15.59 13.77 -17.40
C ARG A 141 15.16 14.51 -18.68
N ARG A 142 14.38 13.87 -19.53
CA ARG A 142 13.46 14.60 -20.38
C ARG A 142 12.44 15.18 -19.41
N GLN A 143 12.40 16.50 -19.32
CA GLN A 143 11.34 17.19 -18.60
C GLN A 143 10.02 16.61 -19.10
N ALA A 144 9.25 16.01 -18.22
CA ALA A 144 7.86 15.77 -18.46
C ALA A 144 7.28 17.14 -18.83
N GLY A 145 6.80 17.28 -20.08
CA GLY A 145 6.06 18.47 -20.49
C GLY A 145 4.95 18.72 -19.47
N PRO A 146 4.47 19.95 -19.35
CA PRO A 146 3.38 20.26 -18.46
C PRO A 146 2.26 19.24 -18.74
N ARG A 147 1.91 18.43 -17.74
CA ARG A 147 0.65 17.70 -17.81
C ARG A 147 -0.40 18.76 -17.93
N ASP A 148 -1.20 18.67 -18.98
CA ASP A 148 -2.33 19.54 -19.25
C ASP A 148 -3.23 19.50 -17.99
N SER A 149 -2.99 20.42 -17.10
CA SER A 149 -3.87 20.73 -15.98
C SER A 149 -4.97 21.60 -16.56
N GLY A 150 -5.82 21.00 -17.40
CA GLY A 150 -7.14 21.57 -17.63
C GLY A 150 -7.67 21.92 -16.25
N ALA A 151 -8.12 23.17 -16.08
CA ALA A 151 -8.61 23.71 -14.82
C ALA A 151 -9.72 22.81 -14.28
N LYS A 152 -9.31 21.72 -13.57
CA LYS A 152 -10.24 20.91 -12.78
C LYS A 152 -10.67 21.82 -11.65
N THR A 153 -11.95 22.14 -11.59
CA THR A 153 -12.57 22.71 -10.39
C THR A 153 -12.10 21.87 -9.21
N SER A 154 -11.65 22.52 -8.15
CA SER A 154 -11.23 21.80 -6.94
C SER A 154 -12.39 20.90 -6.52
N PRO A 155 -12.17 19.59 -6.25
CA PRO A 155 -13.24 18.71 -5.86
C PRO A 155 -13.87 19.19 -4.54
N GLU A 156 -15.16 18.93 -4.37
CA GLU A 156 -15.83 19.09 -3.09
C GLU A 156 -15.27 18.05 -2.11
N ILE A 157 -14.58 18.51 -1.09
CA ILE A 157 -14.00 17.67 -0.05
C ILE A 157 -15.12 17.18 0.87
N LEU A 158 -15.35 15.89 0.90
CA LEU A 158 -16.33 15.22 1.78
C LEU A 158 -15.78 15.04 3.20
N GLY A 159 -14.48 14.84 3.34
CA GLY A 159 -13.82 14.70 4.62
C GLY A 159 -12.35 15.12 4.54
N GLU A 160 -11.87 15.76 5.60
CA GLU A 160 -10.46 16.07 5.81
C GLU A 160 -10.08 15.77 7.26
N ARG A 161 -9.00 15.05 7.47
CA ARG A 161 -8.52 14.71 8.81
C ARG A 161 -7.01 14.90 8.93
N PRO A 162 -6.52 15.36 10.10
CA PRO A 162 -5.10 15.37 10.37
C PRO A 162 -4.56 13.94 10.53
N LEU A 163 -3.38 13.69 9.98
CA LEU A 163 -2.61 12.47 10.20
C LEU A 163 -1.30 12.86 10.87
N ARG A 164 -1.08 12.36 12.07
CA ARG A 164 0.20 12.48 12.76
C ARG A 164 1.00 11.21 12.56
N VAL A 165 2.18 11.36 12.02
CA VAL A 165 3.16 10.28 11.88
C VAL A 165 4.09 10.33 13.09
N ASP A 166 4.06 9.30 13.93
CA ASP A 166 4.90 9.24 15.12
C ASP A 166 6.35 8.92 14.74
N GLU A 167 7.30 9.25 15.63
CA GLU A 167 8.73 9.00 15.39
C GLU A 167 9.04 7.49 15.30
N ASP A 168 8.32 6.66 16.04
CA ASP A 168 8.45 5.21 16.05
C ASP A 168 7.54 4.49 15.05
N GLN A 169 6.78 5.23 14.23
CA GLN A 169 5.82 4.67 13.28
C GLN A 169 6.43 3.61 12.36
N PRO A 170 7.63 3.80 11.77
CA PRO A 170 8.22 2.78 10.92
C PRO A 170 8.53 1.47 11.67
N LEU A 171 8.98 1.57 12.93
CA LEU A 171 9.30 0.39 13.74
C LEU A 171 8.02 -0.40 14.07
N ARG A 172 6.99 0.27 14.59
CA ARG A 172 5.69 -0.37 14.91
C ARG A 172 5.06 -1.03 13.67
N TYR A 173 5.12 -0.34 12.54
CA TYR A 173 4.58 -0.89 11.29
C TYR A 173 5.39 -2.10 10.80
N ALA A 174 6.73 -2.04 10.85
CA ALA A 174 7.57 -3.19 10.48
C ALA A 174 7.27 -4.44 11.33
N GLU A 175 6.97 -4.26 12.61
CA GLU A 175 6.61 -5.36 13.51
C GLU A 175 5.22 -5.93 13.21
N ALA A 176 4.26 -5.08 12.84
CA ALA A 176 2.90 -5.50 12.54
C ALA A 176 2.74 -6.08 11.13
N SER A 177 3.47 -5.57 10.14
CA SER A 177 3.35 -5.96 8.73
C SER A 177 4.35 -7.03 8.30
N GLY A 178 5.48 -7.16 9.02
CA GLY A 178 6.60 -8.01 8.61
C GLY A 178 7.53 -7.36 7.58
N ASP A 179 7.25 -6.15 7.09
CA ASP A 179 8.13 -5.41 6.19
C ASP A 179 9.29 -4.78 6.98
N ARG A 180 10.41 -5.46 7.00
CA ARG A 180 11.65 -5.03 7.67
C ARG A 180 12.68 -4.48 6.69
N ASN A 181 12.26 -3.88 5.57
CA ASN A 181 13.18 -3.25 4.65
C ASN A 181 14.01 -2.17 5.38
N PRO A 182 15.36 -2.28 5.35
CA PRO A 182 16.21 -1.41 6.15
C PRO A 182 16.09 0.10 5.88
N ILE A 183 15.57 0.51 4.71
CA ILE A 183 15.34 1.94 4.43
C ILE A 183 14.33 2.59 5.40
N HIS A 184 13.53 1.78 6.08
CA HIS A 184 12.53 2.20 7.07
C HIS A 184 13.04 2.14 8.52
N LEU A 185 14.19 1.48 8.77
CA LEU A 185 14.64 1.13 10.11
C LEU A 185 16.07 1.57 10.41
N ASP A 186 16.89 1.84 9.38
CA ASP A 186 18.29 2.14 9.51
C ASP A 186 18.68 3.39 8.72
N GLU A 187 19.17 4.40 9.43
CA GLU A 187 19.57 5.69 8.86
C GLU A 187 20.69 5.57 7.82
N ALA A 188 21.67 4.71 8.05
CA ALA A 188 22.81 4.57 7.14
C ALA A 188 22.34 3.96 5.82
N THR A 189 21.48 2.95 5.88
CA THR A 189 20.87 2.33 4.70
C THR A 189 19.99 3.33 3.95
N ALA A 190 19.13 4.08 4.65
CA ALA A 190 18.29 5.10 4.02
C ALA A 190 19.13 6.15 3.28
N ARG A 191 20.22 6.65 3.89
CA ARG A 191 21.14 7.61 3.26
C ARG A 191 21.88 7.00 2.06
N SER A 192 22.30 5.74 2.13
CA SER A 192 22.93 5.04 0.99
C SER A 192 21.97 4.86 -0.18
N ALA A 193 20.66 4.73 0.10
CA ALA A 193 19.57 4.74 -0.88
C ALA A 193 19.21 6.15 -1.39
N LYS A 194 20.00 7.19 -1.03
CA LYS A 194 19.81 8.61 -1.39
C LYS A 194 18.52 9.21 -0.81
N LEU A 195 18.06 8.71 0.31
CA LEU A 195 17.01 9.30 1.11
C LEU A 195 17.64 10.22 2.17
N PRO A 196 16.97 11.31 2.58
CA PRO A 196 17.50 12.22 3.61
C PRO A 196 17.54 11.59 5.01
N GLY A 197 16.79 10.50 5.24
CA GLY A 197 16.72 9.74 6.48
C GLY A 197 15.78 8.56 6.31
N VAL A 198 15.47 7.83 7.38
CA VAL A 198 14.45 6.77 7.36
C VAL A 198 13.11 7.32 6.90
N ILE A 199 12.38 6.52 6.15
CA ILE A 199 11.06 6.87 5.64
C ILE A 199 10.00 5.92 6.20
N VAL A 200 8.77 6.40 6.31
CA VAL A 200 7.61 5.58 6.65
C VAL A 200 7.27 4.67 5.46
N HIS A 201 6.83 3.45 5.73
CA HIS A 201 6.34 2.54 4.71
C HIS A 201 5.17 3.17 3.94
N GLY A 202 5.17 3.05 2.62
CA GLY A 202 4.06 3.54 1.79
C GLY A 202 2.73 2.94 2.23
N MET A 203 2.71 1.64 2.54
CA MET A 203 1.54 0.93 3.04
C MET A 203 1.06 1.42 4.41
N CYS A 204 1.96 1.85 5.30
CA CYS A 204 1.57 2.49 6.54
C CYS A 204 0.82 3.81 6.28
N THR A 205 1.36 4.64 5.40
CA THR A 205 0.70 5.90 5.00
C THR A 205 -0.66 5.65 4.36
N MET A 206 -0.77 4.61 3.51
CA MET A 206 -2.03 4.21 2.90
C MET A 206 -3.04 3.73 3.95
N ALA A 207 -2.61 2.94 4.94
CA ALA A 207 -3.46 2.48 6.02
C ALA A 207 -3.98 3.65 6.88
N MET A 208 -3.10 4.57 7.26
CA MET A 208 -3.49 5.79 7.98
C MET A 208 -4.51 6.64 7.18
N ALA A 209 -4.34 6.75 5.85
CA ALA A 209 -5.29 7.46 4.99
C ALA A 209 -6.63 6.72 4.87
N THR A 210 -6.59 5.39 4.82
CA THR A 210 -7.80 4.53 4.72
C THR A 210 -8.71 4.69 5.95
N THR A 211 -8.20 5.11 7.10
CA THR A 211 -9.04 5.47 8.26
C THR A 211 -10.05 6.55 7.87
N GLY A 212 -9.63 7.57 7.09
CA GLY A 212 -10.55 8.59 6.58
C GLY A 212 -11.62 8.01 5.62
N VAL A 213 -11.23 7.05 4.77
CA VAL A 213 -12.18 6.35 3.89
C VAL A 213 -13.21 5.58 4.72
N VAL A 214 -12.78 4.87 5.76
CA VAL A 214 -13.69 4.11 6.63
C VAL A 214 -14.63 5.03 7.38
N ASP A 215 -14.13 6.08 8.01
CA ASP A 215 -14.92 6.98 8.84
C ASP A 215 -15.90 7.81 8.02
N GLU A 216 -15.44 8.46 6.96
CA GLU A 216 -16.22 9.46 6.22
C GLU A 216 -17.11 8.84 5.12
N LEU A 217 -16.65 7.74 4.51
CA LEU A 217 -17.32 7.16 3.35
C LEU A 217 -18.05 5.85 3.67
N ALA A 218 -17.53 5.07 4.64
CA ALA A 218 -18.09 3.77 5.03
C ALA A 218 -18.87 3.82 6.36
N ALA A 219 -19.14 5.02 6.89
CA ALA A 219 -19.81 5.25 8.17
C ALA A 219 -19.17 4.51 9.36
N GLY A 220 -17.83 4.46 9.38
CA GLY A 220 -17.05 3.82 10.43
C GLY A 220 -16.98 2.29 10.33
N ASP A 221 -17.62 1.66 9.34
CA ASP A 221 -17.61 0.20 9.14
C ASP A 221 -16.58 -0.20 8.08
N PRO A 222 -15.39 -0.76 8.48
CA PRO A 222 -14.40 -1.24 7.52
C PRO A 222 -14.91 -2.36 6.62
N GLY A 223 -15.92 -3.10 7.05
CA GLY A 223 -16.54 -4.17 6.28
C GLY A 223 -17.34 -3.70 5.07
N ARG A 224 -17.61 -2.39 4.93
CA ARG A 224 -18.26 -1.80 3.76
C ARG A 224 -17.30 -1.41 2.64
N VAL A 225 -16.01 -1.33 2.88
CA VAL A 225 -15.02 -1.03 1.84
C VAL A 225 -14.91 -2.22 0.88
N ARG A 226 -14.97 -1.96 -0.42
CA ARG A 226 -14.90 -2.97 -1.50
C ARG A 226 -13.63 -2.88 -2.33
N MET A 227 -13.01 -1.73 -2.34
CA MET A 227 -11.72 -1.53 -2.98
C MET A 227 -11.04 -0.33 -2.34
N VAL A 228 -9.74 -0.43 -2.17
CA VAL A 228 -8.87 0.70 -1.84
C VAL A 228 -7.54 0.52 -2.54
N GLY A 229 -7.08 1.55 -3.22
CA GLY A 229 -5.81 1.54 -3.92
C GLY A 229 -5.12 2.88 -3.81
N ALA A 230 -3.78 2.89 -3.84
CA ALA A 230 -3.00 4.12 -3.78
C ALA A 230 -1.71 4.04 -4.59
N ARG A 231 -1.25 5.20 -5.05
CA ARG A 231 0.06 5.46 -5.62
C ARG A 231 0.90 6.25 -4.63
N PHE A 232 2.11 5.78 -4.37
CA PHE A 232 3.07 6.42 -3.48
C PHE A 232 3.89 7.45 -4.26
N ALA A 233 3.54 8.73 -4.14
CA ALA A 233 4.11 9.79 -4.95
C ALA A 233 5.44 10.33 -4.40
N LYS A 234 5.55 10.42 -3.06
CA LYS A 234 6.73 10.94 -2.37
C LYS A 234 6.90 10.26 -1.01
N PRO A 235 8.13 10.21 -0.49
CA PRO A 235 8.38 9.64 0.84
C PRO A 235 7.72 10.49 1.94
N VAL A 236 7.24 9.79 2.96
CA VAL A 236 6.77 10.33 4.22
C VAL A 236 7.85 10.08 5.29
N PHE A 237 8.07 11.02 6.19
CA PHE A 237 9.09 10.93 7.24
C PHE A 237 8.44 10.86 8.63
N PRO A 238 9.09 10.17 9.59
CA PRO A 238 8.68 10.22 10.99
C PRO A 238 8.53 11.68 11.49
N GLY A 239 7.63 11.90 12.42
CA GLY A 239 7.36 13.23 13.00
C GLY A 239 6.56 14.18 12.11
N GLN A 240 6.22 13.82 10.87
CA GLN A 240 5.44 14.68 9.98
C GLN A 240 3.98 14.78 10.39
N GLU A 241 3.43 15.99 10.25
CA GLU A 241 1.99 16.23 10.27
C GLU A 241 1.48 16.35 8.84
N LEU A 242 0.49 15.53 8.53
CA LEU A 242 -0.11 15.37 7.21
C LEU A 242 -1.62 15.59 7.32
N ARG A 243 -2.28 15.63 6.17
CA ARG A 243 -3.75 15.64 6.09
C ARG A 243 -4.18 14.62 5.04
N ALA A 244 -5.12 13.76 5.39
CA ALA A 244 -5.85 12.94 4.43
C ALA A 244 -7.15 13.66 4.05
N ARG A 245 -7.46 13.67 2.76
CA ARG A 245 -8.68 14.27 2.21
C ARG A 245 -9.37 13.27 1.31
N CYS A 246 -10.70 13.26 1.27
CA CYS A 246 -11.46 12.43 0.38
C CYS A 246 -12.59 13.20 -0.30
N TRP A 247 -12.95 12.79 -1.51
CA TRP A 247 -13.98 13.39 -2.33
C TRP A 247 -14.63 12.36 -3.27
N ARG A 248 -15.80 12.70 -3.82
CA ARG A 248 -16.45 11.86 -4.82
C ARG A 248 -15.81 12.05 -6.19
N SER A 249 -15.63 10.96 -6.93
CA SER A 249 -15.14 10.96 -8.30
C SER A 249 -15.95 9.93 -9.11
N ASP A 250 -16.82 10.41 -9.97
CA ASP A 250 -17.79 9.58 -10.72
C ASP A 250 -18.57 8.63 -9.81
N ASP A 251 -18.47 7.32 -10.03
CA ASP A 251 -19.14 6.29 -9.23
C ASP A 251 -18.34 5.83 -7.99
N ASP A 252 -17.11 6.29 -7.82
CA ASP A 252 -16.19 5.91 -6.76
C ASP A 252 -15.80 7.13 -5.90
N TYR A 253 -14.77 6.96 -5.09
CA TYR A 253 -14.17 8.02 -4.27
C TYR A 253 -12.67 8.09 -4.56
N GLU A 254 -12.15 9.29 -4.49
CA GLU A 254 -10.70 9.54 -4.48
C GLU A 254 -10.29 10.08 -3.12
N PHE A 255 -9.04 9.85 -2.75
CA PHE A 255 -8.43 10.42 -1.57
C PHE A 255 -6.96 10.75 -1.81
N ASP A 256 -6.42 11.65 -1.03
CA ASP A 256 -4.99 11.93 -1.03
C ASP A 256 -4.45 12.16 0.38
N VAL A 257 -3.13 12.13 0.48
CA VAL A 257 -2.39 12.58 1.65
C VAL A 257 -1.49 13.73 1.24
N VAL A 258 -1.66 14.86 1.88
CA VAL A 258 -0.86 16.06 1.62
C VAL A 258 -0.07 16.50 2.85
N ASN A 259 1.08 17.11 2.63
CA ASN A 259 1.85 17.75 3.70
C ASN A 259 1.29 19.16 4.01
N ARG A 260 1.90 19.84 5.00
CA ARG A 260 1.47 21.19 5.46
C ARG A 260 1.42 22.25 4.35
N VAL A 261 2.22 22.09 3.29
CA VAL A 261 2.26 23.04 2.15
C VAL A 261 1.43 22.55 0.94
N GLY A 262 0.59 21.53 1.13
CA GLY A 262 -0.33 21.04 0.10
C GLY A 262 0.29 20.15 -0.97
N VAL A 263 1.52 19.68 -0.77
CA VAL A 263 2.14 18.73 -1.71
C VAL A 263 1.60 17.34 -1.47
N SER A 264 1.05 16.71 -2.52
CA SER A 264 0.57 15.33 -2.46
C SER A 264 1.74 14.34 -2.30
N LEU A 265 1.60 13.46 -1.32
CA LEU A 265 2.54 12.39 -0.99
C LEU A 265 1.99 11.03 -1.39
N LEU A 266 0.66 10.88 -1.38
CA LEU A 266 -0.08 9.69 -1.76
C LEU A 266 -1.36 10.13 -2.46
N GLU A 267 -1.73 9.41 -3.51
CA GLU A 267 -2.99 9.59 -4.25
C GLU A 267 -3.69 8.24 -4.33
N GLY A 268 -4.96 8.19 -3.95
CA GLY A 268 -5.69 6.94 -3.86
C GLY A 268 -7.12 7.03 -4.37
N ARG A 269 -7.72 5.84 -4.48
CA ARG A 269 -9.13 5.65 -4.83
C ARG A 269 -9.75 4.60 -3.93
N ALA A 270 -11.05 4.72 -3.70
CA ALA A 270 -11.80 3.78 -2.88
C ALA A 270 -13.20 3.54 -3.44
N ARG A 271 -13.71 2.33 -3.24
CA ARG A 271 -15.10 1.96 -3.48
C ARG A 271 -15.70 1.43 -2.20
N VAL A 272 -16.90 1.90 -1.88
CA VAL A 272 -17.65 1.53 -0.68
C VAL A 272 -19.00 0.98 -1.10
N ALA A 273 -19.47 -0.08 -0.42
CA ALA A 273 -20.83 -0.59 -0.62
C ALA A 273 -21.86 0.48 -0.24
N GLY A 274 -22.85 0.64 -1.08
CA GLY A 274 -24.01 1.51 -0.85
C GLY A 274 -24.86 1.08 0.35
#